data_98586a4e8cdfbde0dd36a3241bfe1aae
#
_entry.id   98586a4e8cdfbde0dd36a3241bfe1aae
#
_cell.length_a   1.000
_cell.length_b   1.000
_cell.length_c   1.000
_cell.angle_alpha   90.00
_cell.angle_beta   90.00
_cell.angle_gamma   90.00
#
_symmetry.space_group_name_H-M   'P 1'
#
loop_
_entity.id
_entity.type
_entity.pdbx_description
1 polymer ?
#
loop_
_entity_poly.entity_id
_entity_poly.type
_entity_poly.pdbx_seq_one_letter_code
_entity_poly.pdbx_strand_id
1 'polypeptide(L)'
;MEYVHGGDIYIHKGMTDFSVNLNPFGPGRAVVEAARKSIDQIGNYPDASCRKLKSALAKRLEVPAEHIICGNGAADLIFTAVLADCPRKALIPVPAFAEYEQALRATGCEICYYKKREATGFQLEED
;
A
#
# COMPACT_ATOMS: atom_id res chain seq x y z
N MET A 1 -17.68 -10.13 6.35
CA MET A 1 -17.36 -10.02 4.90
C MET A 1 -15.97 -10.60 4.75
N GLU A 2 -15.80 -11.60 3.91
CA GLU A 2 -14.48 -12.20 3.67
C GLU A 2 -13.73 -11.28 2.69
N TYR A 3 -12.60 -10.74 3.09
CA TYR A 3 -11.77 -9.90 2.24
C TYR A 3 -10.86 -10.80 1.41
N VAL A 4 -11.13 -10.90 0.12
CA VAL A 4 -10.32 -11.70 -0.81
C VAL A 4 -9.23 -10.81 -1.39
N HIS A 5 -7.97 -11.12 -1.06
CA HIS A 5 -6.82 -10.52 -1.72
C HIS A 5 -6.44 -11.33 -2.96
N GLY A 6 -5.96 -10.62 -4.00
CA GLY A 6 -5.29 -11.27 -5.11
C GLY A 6 -3.93 -11.86 -4.70
N GLY A 7 -3.32 -12.64 -5.60
CA GLY A 7 -1.97 -13.19 -5.40
C GLY A 7 -1.90 -14.46 -4.54
N ASP A 8 -3.04 -15.10 -4.26
CA ASP A 8 -3.05 -16.37 -3.51
C ASP A 8 -2.63 -17.54 -4.39
N ILE A 9 -1.32 -17.67 -4.59
CA ILE A 9 -0.70 -18.79 -5.33
C ILE A 9 -0.76 -20.10 -4.56
N TYR A 10 -1.11 -20.10 -3.30
CA TYR A 10 -1.16 -21.29 -2.44
C TYR A 10 -2.43 -22.09 -2.67
N ILE A 11 -3.55 -21.41 -2.89
CA ILE A 11 -4.84 -22.02 -3.22
C ILE A 11 -4.96 -22.22 -4.74
N HIS A 12 -4.56 -21.25 -5.55
CA HIS A 12 -4.69 -21.23 -7.01
C HIS A 12 -3.42 -21.67 -7.74
N LYS A 13 -3.02 -22.93 -7.50
CA LYS A 13 -1.80 -23.50 -8.10
C LYS A 13 -1.93 -23.70 -9.61
N GLY A 14 -0.88 -23.35 -10.35
CA GLY A 14 -0.79 -23.60 -11.80
C GLY A 14 -1.63 -22.67 -12.68
N MET A 15 -2.24 -21.64 -12.10
CA MET A 15 -2.96 -20.61 -12.84
C MET A 15 -2.03 -19.43 -13.19
N THR A 16 -2.30 -18.76 -14.30
CA THR A 16 -1.67 -17.48 -14.60
C THR A 16 -2.37 -16.40 -13.76
N ASP A 17 -1.60 -15.72 -12.91
CA ASP A 17 -2.14 -14.75 -11.96
C ASP A 17 -2.25 -13.35 -12.59
N PHE A 18 -3.48 -12.88 -12.76
CA PHE A 18 -3.82 -11.51 -13.16
C PHE A 18 -4.48 -10.71 -12.02
N SER A 19 -4.53 -11.27 -10.82
CA SER A 19 -5.21 -10.63 -9.68
C SER A 19 -4.35 -9.59 -8.98
N VAL A 20 -3.03 -9.59 -9.23
CA VAL A 20 -2.08 -8.62 -8.67
C VAL A 20 -1.15 -8.07 -9.76
N ASN A 21 -0.78 -6.81 -9.62
CA ASN A 21 0.11 -6.13 -10.55
C ASN A 21 1.59 -6.35 -10.16
N LEU A 22 2.11 -7.53 -10.48
CA LEU A 22 3.51 -7.88 -10.25
C LEU A 22 4.34 -7.70 -11.51
N ASN A 23 5.62 -7.33 -11.35
CA ASN A 23 6.57 -7.34 -12.46
C ASN A 23 6.84 -8.79 -12.89
N PRO A 24 6.46 -9.22 -14.11
CA PRO A 24 6.64 -10.60 -14.56
C PRO A 24 8.12 -11.01 -14.70
N PHE A 25 9.03 -10.04 -14.82
CA PHE A 25 10.48 -10.28 -14.87
C PHE A 25 11.12 -10.38 -13.47
N GLY A 26 10.32 -10.26 -12.42
CA GLY A 26 10.82 -10.26 -11.04
C GLY A 26 11.59 -8.98 -10.65
N PRO A 27 12.25 -9.00 -9.50
CA PRO A 27 13.04 -7.85 -9.02
C PRO A 27 14.32 -7.67 -9.83
N GLY A 28 14.70 -6.43 -10.07
CA GLY A 28 15.95 -6.09 -10.74
C GLY A 28 17.18 -6.64 -9.98
N ARG A 29 18.23 -7.02 -10.72
CA ARG A 29 19.45 -7.64 -10.15
C ARG A 29 20.06 -6.82 -9.01
N ALA A 30 20.14 -5.50 -9.16
CA ALA A 30 20.67 -4.61 -8.11
C ALA A 30 19.86 -4.67 -6.80
N VAL A 31 18.53 -4.84 -6.90
CA VAL A 31 17.65 -4.99 -5.72
C VAL A 31 17.94 -6.31 -5.00
N VAL A 32 18.08 -7.40 -5.75
CA VAL A 32 18.40 -8.73 -5.19
C VAL A 32 19.77 -8.70 -4.50
N GLU A 33 20.77 -8.09 -5.14
CA GLU A 33 22.11 -7.98 -4.56
C GLU A 33 22.13 -7.11 -3.30
N ALA A 34 21.39 -6.00 -3.28
CA ALA A 34 21.23 -5.16 -2.09
C ALA A 34 20.56 -5.91 -0.94
N ALA A 35 19.50 -6.66 -1.22
CA ALA A 35 18.82 -7.50 -0.23
C ALA A 35 19.75 -8.57 0.35
N ARG A 36 20.53 -9.24 -0.48
CA ARG A 36 21.54 -10.23 0.00
C ARG A 36 22.58 -9.61 0.91
N LYS A 37 23.11 -8.43 0.56
CA LYS A 37 24.08 -7.71 1.41
C LYS A 37 23.49 -7.24 2.73
N SER A 38 22.18 -6.99 2.78
CA SER A 38 21.53 -6.55 4.01
C SER A 38 21.39 -7.67 5.06
N ILE A 39 21.51 -8.94 4.65
CA ILE A 39 21.45 -10.10 5.56
C ILE A 39 22.55 -10.02 6.65
N ASP A 40 23.73 -9.51 6.32
CA ASP A 40 24.82 -9.36 7.29
C ASP A 40 24.50 -8.35 8.41
N GLN A 41 23.44 -7.55 8.23
CA GLN A 41 23.03 -6.48 9.17
C GLN A 41 21.78 -6.83 9.98
N ILE A 42 21.19 -8.02 9.78
CA ILE A 42 19.94 -8.42 10.47
C ILE A 42 20.10 -8.55 12.00
N GLY A 43 21.34 -8.69 12.49
CA GLY A 43 21.62 -8.68 13.93
C GLY A 43 21.50 -7.31 14.60
N ASN A 44 21.39 -6.23 13.82
CA ASN A 44 21.24 -4.89 14.34
C ASN A 44 19.75 -4.54 14.54
N TYR A 45 19.46 -3.75 15.59
CA TYR A 45 18.13 -3.18 15.73
C TYR A 45 17.83 -2.22 14.57
N PRO A 46 16.65 -2.32 13.93
CA PRO A 46 16.34 -1.48 12.78
C PRO A 46 16.23 0.01 13.15
N ASP A 47 16.59 0.88 12.20
CA ASP A 47 16.41 2.32 12.37
C ASP A 47 14.91 2.68 12.25
N ALA A 48 14.25 2.84 13.39
CA ALA A 48 12.82 3.18 13.48
C ALA A 48 12.45 4.49 12.73
N SER A 49 13.42 5.37 12.52
CA SER A 49 13.22 6.63 11.79
C SER A 49 13.46 6.50 10.28
N CYS A 50 13.90 5.35 9.80
CA CYS A 50 14.20 5.07 8.37
C CYS A 50 15.09 6.15 7.71
N ARG A 51 16.07 6.71 8.45
CA ARG A 51 16.83 7.91 8.04
C ARG A 51 17.51 7.78 6.67
N LYS A 52 18.20 6.63 6.44
CA LYS A 52 18.85 6.37 5.15
C LYS A 52 17.87 6.29 4.00
N LEU A 53 16.74 5.58 4.20
CA LEU A 53 15.71 5.42 3.19
C LEU A 53 15.04 6.76 2.87
N LYS A 54 14.63 7.51 3.90
CA LYS A 54 14.03 8.84 3.73
C LYS A 54 14.96 9.81 3.00
N SER A 55 16.24 9.83 3.35
CA SER A 55 17.24 10.67 2.66
C SER A 55 17.38 10.30 1.18
N ALA A 56 17.42 9.02 0.85
CA ALA A 56 17.50 8.55 -0.53
C ALA A 56 16.23 8.89 -1.34
N LEU A 57 15.06 8.70 -0.75
CA LEU A 57 13.77 9.04 -1.35
C LEU A 57 13.61 10.55 -1.53
N ALA A 58 13.96 11.34 -0.52
CA ALA A 58 13.92 12.80 -0.58
C ALA A 58 14.72 13.35 -1.76
N LYS A 59 15.94 12.83 -1.94
CA LYS A 59 16.80 13.20 -3.08
C LYS A 59 16.20 12.79 -4.43
N ARG A 60 15.58 11.60 -4.50
CA ARG A 60 15.01 11.09 -5.75
C ARG A 60 13.71 11.77 -6.14
N LEU A 61 12.88 12.11 -5.14
CA LEU A 61 11.55 12.70 -5.33
C LEU A 61 11.57 14.22 -5.29
N GLU A 62 12.73 14.81 -4.96
CA GLU A 62 12.91 16.27 -4.82
C GLU A 62 11.95 16.90 -3.79
N VAL A 63 11.72 16.15 -2.68
CA VAL A 63 10.89 16.60 -1.56
C VAL A 63 11.67 16.56 -0.25
N PRO A 64 11.33 17.37 0.76
CA PRO A 64 11.94 17.30 2.09
C PRO A 64 11.76 15.92 2.75
N ALA A 65 12.77 15.43 3.46
CA ALA A 65 12.72 14.12 4.10
C ALA A 65 11.62 14.01 5.18
N GLU A 66 11.24 15.12 5.79
CA GLU A 66 10.14 15.24 6.75
C GLU A 66 8.76 15.04 6.13
N HIS A 67 8.64 15.18 4.81
CA HIS A 67 7.41 14.89 4.08
C HIS A 67 7.27 13.41 3.67
N ILE A 68 8.19 12.56 4.12
CA ILE A 68 8.20 11.13 3.77
C ILE A 68 7.92 10.30 5.01
N ILE A 69 6.94 9.41 4.91
CA ILE A 69 6.65 8.36 5.88
C ILE A 69 6.97 7.01 5.22
N CYS A 70 7.64 6.14 5.97
CA CYS A 70 7.94 4.78 5.52
C CYS A 70 7.16 3.78 6.36
N GLY A 71 6.66 2.71 5.73
CA GLY A 71 5.93 1.63 6.38
C GLY A 71 6.12 0.30 5.64
N ASN A 72 5.59 -0.76 6.19
CA ASN A 72 5.67 -2.12 5.65
C ASN A 72 4.59 -2.36 4.58
N GLY A 73 4.72 -1.65 3.46
CA GLY A 73 3.77 -1.66 2.37
C GLY A 73 2.66 -0.62 2.53
N ALA A 74 1.81 -0.53 1.49
CA ALA A 74 0.73 0.46 1.45
C ALA A 74 -0.33 0.25 2.53
N ALA A 75 -0.64 -1.01 2.87
CA ALA A 75 -1.62 -1.33 3.89
C ALA A 75 -1.25 -0.73 5.26
N ASP A 76 0.02 -0.92 5.70
CA ASP A 76 0.52 -0.35 6.95
C ASP A 76 0.36 1.18 6.99
N LEU A 77 0.70 1.86 5.88
CA LEU A 77 0.56 3.32 5.77
C LEU A 77 -0.91 3.78 5.76
N ILE A 78 -1.80 3.03 5.10
CA ILE A 78 -3.24 3.33 5.07
C ILE A 78 -3.82 3.23 6.50
N PHE A 79 -3.54 2.13 7.20
CA PHE A 79 -4.00 1.96 8.58
C PHE A 79 -3.42 3.03 9.50
N THR A 80 -2.12 3.34 9.38
CA THR A 80 -1.46 4.39 10.16
C THR A 80 -2.10 5.75 9.94
N ALA A 81 -2.37 6.12 8.67
CA ALA A 81 -3.00 7.39 8.34
C ALA A 81 -4.43 7.49 8.91
N VAL A 82 -5.23 6.43 8.75
CA VAL A 82 -6.61 6.40 9.28
C VAL A 82 -6.63 6.44 10.80
N LEU A 83 -5.71 5.73 11.46
CA LEU A 83 -5.60 5.75 12.94
C LEU A 83 -5.15 7.11 13.46
N ALA A 84 -4.28 7.82 12.74
CA ALA A 84 -3.81 9.15 13.13
C ALA A 84 -4.90 10.22 12.99
N ASP A 85 -5.71 10.14 11.93
CA ASP A 85 -6.77 11.11 11.64
C ASP A 85 -8.08 10.79 12.37
N CYS A 86 -8.37 9.52 12.63
CA CYS A 86 -9.60 9.01 13.25
C CYS A 86 -10.88 9.66 12.68
N PRO A 87 -11.13 9.60 11.37
CA PRO A 87 -12.24 10.29 10.75
C PRO A 87 -13.57 9.71 11.22
N ARG A 88 -14.55 10.57 11.52
CA ARG A 88 -15.90 10.14 11.88
C ARG A 88 -16.69 9.64 10.68
N LYS A 89 -16.42 10.19 9.50
CA LYS A 89 -17.09 9.87 8.24
C LYS A 89 -16.10 9.92 7.08
N ALA A 90 -16.20 8.96 6.16
CA ALA A 90 -15.37 8.87 4.98
C ALA A 90 -16.18 8.51 3.74
N LEU A 91 -15.71 8.98 2.58
CA LEU A 91 -16.25 8.62 1.27
C LEU A 91 -15.22 7.75 0.54
N ILE A 92 -15.65 6.57 0.10
CA ILE A 92 -14.81 5.66 -0.69
C ILE A 92 -15.37 5.58 -2.11
N PRO A 93 -14.62 6.07 -3.13
CA PRO A 93 -14.96 5.81 -4.53
C PRO A 93 -14.71 4.34 -4.87
N VAL A 94 -15.77 3.58 -5.17
CA VAL A 94 -15.68 2.14 -5.49
C VAL A 94 -15.88 1.88 -7.00
N PRO A 95 -15.19 0.86 -7.56
CA PRO A 95 -14.31 -0.11 -6.92
C PRO A 95 -13.01 0.53 -6.40
N ALA A 96 -12.50 0.03 -5.27
CA ALA A 96 -11.29 0.52 -4.60
C ALA A 96 -10.54 -0.63 -3.91
N PHE A 97 -9.34 -0.36 -3.46
CA PHE A 97 -8.54 -1.29 -2.68
C PHE A 97 -9.19 -1.57 -1.32
N ALA A 98 -9.28 -2.84 -0.94
CA ALA A 98 -10.06 -3.27 0.22
C ALA A 98 -9.56 -2.71 1.56
N GLU A 99 -8.27 -2.44 1.66
CA GLU A 99 -7.65 -1.92 2.88
C GLU A 99 -8.15 -0.54 3.29
N TYR A 100 -8.62 0.29 2.37
CA TYR A 100 -9.25 1.58 2.72
C TYR A 100 -10.47 1.36 3.62
N GLU A 101 -11.35 0.43 3.20
CA GLU A 101 -12.54 0.10 3.97
C GLU A 101 -12.19 -0.58 5.30
N GLN A 102 -11.22 -1.51 5.27
CA GLN A 102 -10.78 -2.21 6.48
C GLN A 102 -10.24 -1.25 7.54
N ALA A 103 -9.35 -0.34 7.15
CA ALA A 103 -8.77 0.64 8.05
C ALA A 103 -9.84 1.56 8.66
N LEU A 104 -10.78 2.06 7.84
CA LEU A 104 -11.86 2.92 8.31
C LEU A 104 -12.82 2.18 9.26
N ARG A 105 -13.17 0.92 8.95
CA ARG A 105 -14.00 0.10 9.85
C ARG A 105 -13.33 -0.17 11.18
N ALA A 106 -12.01 -0.35 11.21
CA ALA A 106 -11.25 -0.57 12.43
C ALA A 106 -11.34 0.62 13.42
N THR A 107 -11.59 1.83 12.93
CA THR A 107 -11.78 3.04 13.75
C THR A 107 -13.25 3.35 14.03
N GLY A 108 -14.20 2.53 13.56
CA GLY A 108 -15.63 2.79 13.71
C GLY A 108 -16.15 3.94 12.82
N CYS A 109 -15.42 4.30 11.77
CA CYS A 109 -15.80 5.35 10.84
C CYS A 109 -17.10 5.01 10.07
N GLU A 110 -17.99 5.98 9.92
CA GLU A 110 -19.14 5.89 9.01
C GLU A 110 -18.64 5.98 7.57
N ILE A 111 -18.93 4.95 6.76
CA ILE A 111 -18.44 4.87 5.39
C ILE A 111 -19.59 5.11 4.42
N CYS A 112 -19.42 6.10 3.54
CA CYS A 112 -20.25 6.32 2.36
C CYS A 112 -19.48 5.82 1.12
N TYR A 113 -20.23 5.27 0.14
CA TYR A 113 -19.63 4.78 -1.08
C TYR A 113 -20.10 5.61 -2.27
N TYR A 114 -19.14 6.08 -3.06
CA TYR A 114 -19.39 6.65 -4.37
C TYR A 114 -19.14 5.58 -5.44
N LYS A 115 -20.20 5.16 -6.14
CA LYS A 115 -20.10 4.12 -7.17
C LYS A 115 -19.65 4.75 -8.50
N LYS A 116 -18.39 4.55 -8.84
CA LYS A 116 -17.86 4.91 -10.17
C LYS A 116 -18.53 4.05 -11.25
N ARG A 117 -18.76 4.61 -12.43
CA ARG A 117 -19.46 3.95 -13.53
C ARG A 117 -18.50 3.58 -14.66
N GLU A 118 -18.66 2.37 -15.21
CA GLU A 118 -17.87 1.92 -16.36
C GLU A 118 -18.10 2.82 -17.58
N ALA A 119 -19.35 3.28 -17.78
CA ALA A 119 -19.71 4.16 -18.89
C ALA A 119 -18.93 5.49 -18.92
N THR A 120 -18.36 5.92 -17.78
CA THR A 120 -17.54 7.13 -17.64
C THR A 120 -16.05 6.81 -17.42
N GLY A 121 -15.64 5.56 -17.73
CA GLY A 121 -14.27 5.10 -17.51
C GLY A 121 -13.85 5.14 -16.04
N PHE A 122 -14.79 4.96 -15.11
CA PHE A 122 -14.56 5.01 -13.65
C PHE A 122 -14.05 6.37 -13.15
N GLN A 123 -14.27 7.44 -13.87
CA GLN A 123 -13.94 8.80 -13.42
C GLN A 123 -14.91 9.27 -12.34
N LEU A 124 -14.42 10.20 -11.50
CA LEU A 124 -15.27 10.92 -10.56
C LEU A 124 -16.05 11.98 -11.35
N GLU A 125 -17.35 12.04 -11.13
CA GLU A 125 -18.23 13.03 -11.74
C GLU A 125 -18.74 13.96 -10.64
N GLU A 126 -18.88 15.23 -10.97
CA GLU A 126 -19.61 16.19 -10.14
C GLU A 126 -21.10 15.98 -10.39
N ASP A 127 -21.86 15.69 -9.32
CA ASP A 127 -23.32 15.58 -9.34
C ASP A 127 -23.95 16.97 -9.22
#